data_22f5d666de6d6c01e497b6c4496fba50
#
_entry.id   22f5d666de6d6c01e497b6c4496fba50
#
_cell.length_a   1.000
_cell.length_b   1.000
_cell.length_c   1.000
_cell.angle_alpha   90.00
_cell.angle_beta   90.00
_cell.angle_gamma   90.00
#
_symmetry.space_group_name_H-M   'P 1'
#
loop_
_entity.id
_entity.type
_entity.pdbx_description
1 polymer ?
#
loop_
_entity_poly.entity_id
_entity_poly.type
_entity_poly.pdbx_seq_one_letter_code
_entity_poly.pdbx_strand_id
1 'polypeptide(L)'
;MRRMTWPGVLAGCAVLVSMAGCASDGGSAADPETDAVTEEAGDPGPVDGEAPGVDPGASDEGDADDGGPVDAGEEAGRDADVPPPVEGPGAAGAFASTHADAVQIPGGGEREVVATVCTPSSDGGVTTEAGPFPLVVLSPGFGTDKSSYDSYCRHLASWGFLVVLQNYSESSFKMVHAHLAEDVSRIIDWVASPPSGLADRLDVERVATAGHSLGGKVSLLAATIDPRVKAVVGWDPVVGGAPGSEPDPLPVVDVPLVVLGETTDAVPGPYGQACAPAGQNFQAVFDAAKPPAIQVTVAGANHMAWVDDPDCGLPCLVCNEGTTDPAWVRMLTRRTTVAFLRRHLLGDAEMDAFLTGEALQADEAAGRVQVATKP
;
A
#
# COMPACT_ATOMS: atom_id res chain seq x y z
N MET A 1 2.48 13.52 55.96
CA MET A 1 1.83 12.19 55.94
C MET A 1 0.37 12.35 55.62
N ARG A 2 -0.02 12.19 54.40
CA ARG A 2 -1.42 11.88 53.97
C ARG A 2 -1.28 11.09 52.66
N ARG A 3 -1.59 9.82 52.72
CA ARG A 3 -1.69 8.93 51.55
C ARG A 3 -2.98 9.25 50.81
N MET A 4 -2.89 9.58 49.54
CA MET A 4 -4.02 9.64 48.61
C MET A 4 -4.05 8.35 47.82
N THR A 5 -5.08 7.55 48.04
CA THR A 5 -5.39 6.33 47.29
C THR A 5 -6.22 6.73 46.06
N TRP A 6 -5.79 6.31 44.88
CA TRP A 6 -6.56 6.39 43.64
C TRP A 6 -7.30 5.07 43.43
N PRO A 7 -8.57 5.08 43.03
CA PRO A 7 -9.28 3.87 42.66
C PRO A 7 -8.94 3.49 41.22
N GLY A 8 -8.58 2.22 41.01
CA GLY A 8 -8.37 1.65 39.69
C GLY A 8 -9.70 1.54 38.94
N VAL A 9 -9.66 1.87 37.65
CA VAL A 9 -10.69 1.51 36.68
C VAL A 9 -10.12 0.40 35.82
N LEU A 10 -10.54 -0.82 36.13
CA LEU A 10 -10.42 -1.98 35.26
C LEU A 10 -11.58 -1.92 34.26
N ALA A 11 -11.30 -1.83 32.99
CA ALA A 11 -12.24 -2.21 31.95
C ALA A 11 -11.48 -2.90 30.83
N GLY A 12 -11.17 -4.18 31.04
CA GLY A 12 -10.81 -5.08 29.98
C GLY A 12 -12.07 -5.69 29.38
N CYS A 13 -12.35 -5.43 28.11
CA CYS A 13 -13.27 -6.24 27.33
C CYS A 13 -12.47 -7.06 26.32
N ALA A 14 -12.15 -8.30 26.72
CA ALA A 14 -11.70 -9.32 25.80
C ALA A 14 -12.95 -9.93 25.13
N VAL A 15 -13.10 -9.75 23.83
CA VAL A 15 -14.07 -10.52 23.04
C VAL A 15 -13.36 -11.78 22.55
N LEU A 16 -13.58 -12.88 23.27
CA LEU A 16 -13.27 -14.23 22.85
C LEU A 16 -14.36 -14.70 21.88
N VAL A 17 -14.01 -14.87 20.61
CA VAL A 17 -14.82 -15.67 19.69
C VAL A 17 -14.53 -17.13 19.98
N SER A 18 -15.44 -17.79 20.76
CA SER A 18 -15.45 -19.23 20.97
C SER A 18 -16.01 -19.92 19.71
N MET A 19 -15.16 -20.61 18.97
CA MET A 19 -15.60 -21.68 18.07
C MET A 19 -15.79 -22.94 18.91
N ALA A 20 -17.04 -23.34 19.10
CA ALA A 20 -17.42 -24.60 19.73
C ALA A 20 -17.08 -25.77 18.79
N GLY A 21 -16.09 -26.55 19.17
CA GLY A 21 -15.86 -27.87 18.60
C GLY A 21 -16.64 -28.92 19.38
N CYS A 22 -17.52 -29.65 18.70
CA CYS A 22 -18.10 -30.87 19.24
C CYS A 22 -17.05 -31.98 19.25
N ALA A 23 -16.70 -32.44 20.44
CA ALA A 23 -16.00 -33.70 20.63
C ALA A 23 -17.03 -34.81 20.76
N SER A 24 -16.87 -35.91 20.04
CA SER A 24 -17.46 -37.20 20.35
C SER A 24 -16.36 -38.26 20.41
N ASP A 25 -16.35 -38.94 21.56
CA ASP A 25 -15.47 -40.02 21.93
C ASP A 25 -15.60 -41.28 21.08
N GLY A 26 -14.49 -42.04 21.01
CA GLY A 26 -14.56 -43.49 21.17
C GLY A 26 -14.09 -44.37 20.05
N GLY A 27 -13.01 -45.12 20.27
CA GLY A 27 -12.88 -46.52 19.82
C GLY A 27 -11.79 -46.85 18.80
N SER A 28 -10.66 -47.23 19.30
CA SER A 28 -9.81 -48.41 19.05
C SER A 28 -9.87 -49.19 17.73
N ALA A 29 -8.67 -49.34 17.16
CA ALA A 29 -8.02 -50.52 16.59
C ALA A 29 -8.46 -51.08 15.23
N ALA A 30 -7.43 -51.29 14.41
CA ALA A 30 -7.08 -52.36 13.51
C ALA A 30 -6.96 -51.98 12.02
N ASP A 31 -5.73 -52.02 11.52
CA ASP A 31 -5.39 -52.39 10.12
C ASP A 31 -5.94 -53.76 9.77
N PRO A 32 -6.26 -54.06 8.50
CA PRO A 32 -5.22 -54.45 7.56
C PRO A 32 -5.43 -54.13 6.05
N GLU A 33 -4.30 -54.04 5.36
CA GLU A 33 -3.94 -54.53 4.02
C GLU A 33 -4.91 -54.47 2.81
N THR A 34 -4.32 -53.90 1.74
CA THR A 34 -4.37 -54.28 0.31
C THR A 34 -5.71 -54.29 -0.41
N ASP A 35 -5.82 -53.50 -1.50
CA ASP A 35 -5.81 -54.04 -2.87
C ASP A 35 -5.76 -52.91 -3.92
N ALA A 36 -4.88 -53.13 -4.89
CA ALA A 36 -4.75 -52.34 -6.10
C ALA A 36 -5.82 -52.76 -7.11
N VAL A 37 -6.53 -51.79 -7.68
CA VAL A 37 -7.24 -52.00 -8.95
C VAL A 37 -6.90 -50.88 -9.90
N THR A 38 -6.19 -51.24 -10.94
CA THR A 38 -6.00 -50.53 -12.19
C THR A 38 -7.28 -50.59 -13.01
N GLU A 39 -7.78 -49.45 -13.50
CA GLU A 39 -8.67 -49.43 -14.66
C GLU A 39 -8.29 -48.33 -15.64
N GLU A 40 -8.33 -48.74 -16.89
CA GLU A 40 -7.74 -48.16 -18.08
C GLU A 40 -8.50 -46.95 -18.66
N ALA A 41 -7.78 -46.29 -19.54
CA ALA A 41 -8.10 -45.20 -20.42
C ALA A 41 -9.44 -45.29 -21.19
N GLY A 42 -10.04 -44.18 -21.37
CA GLY A 42 -11.07 -43.91 -22.39
C GLY A 42 -10.86 -42.53 -22.98
N ASP A 43 -10.27 -42.52 -24.15
CA ASP A 43 -10.16 -41.40 -25.07
C ASP A 43 -11.48 -41.23 -25.84
N PRO A 44 -12.08 -40.06 -25.99
CA PRO A 44 -12.97 -39.74 -27.09
C PRO A 44 -12.37 -38.67 -28.00
N GLY A 45 -12.18 -39.08 -29.25
CA GLY A 45 -11.74 -38.28 -30.38
C GLY A 45 -12.66 -37.12 -30.80
N PRO A 46 -12.26 -36.42 -31.89
CA PRO A 46 -12.71 -35.07 -32.20
C PRO A 46 -14.08 -35.06 -32.90
N VAL A 47 -14.88 -34.06 -32.59
CA VAL A 47 -16.09 -33.70 -33.34
C VAL A 47 -15.86 -32.39 -34.12
N ASP A 48 -15.88 -32.54 -35.44
CA ASP A 48 -15.98 -31.49 -36.44
C ASP A 48 -17.36 -30.84 -36.34
N GLY A 49 -17.40 -29.53 -36.35
CA GLY A 49 -18.61 -28.70 -36.38
C GLY A 49 -18.38 -27.45 -37.21
N GLU A 50 -18.91 -27.53 -38.41
CA GLU A 50 -18.95 -26.57 -39.51
C GLU A 50 -19.56 -25.21 -39.12
N ALA A 51 -18.96 -24.14 -39.58
CA ALA A 51 -19.48 -22.78 -39.51
C ALA A 51 -20.41 -22.48 -40.73
N PRO A 52 -21.53 -21.78 -40.57
CA PRO A 52 -22.27 -21.23 -41.71
C PRO A 52 -21.77 -19.84 -42.05
N GLY A 53 -21.55 -19.61 -43.33
CA GLY A 53 -21.15 -18.38 -43.96
C GLY A 53 -22.24 -17.29 -43.90
N VAL A 54 -21.79 -16.05 -43.93
CA VAL A 54 -22.64 -14.86 -44.13
C VAL A 54 -22.24 -14.20 -45.42
N ASP A 55 -23.27 -14.02 -46.27
CA ASP A 55 -23.25 -13.44 -47.59
C ASP A 55 -23.23 -11.89 -47.49
N PRO A 56 -22.51 -11.16 -48.34
CA PRO A 56 -22.54 -9.71 -48.38
C PRO A 56 -23.46 -9.24 -49.54
N GLY A 57 -24.46 -8.44 -49.21
CA GLY A 57 -25.30 -7.87 -50.28
C GLY A 57 -26.12 -6.67 -49.85
N ALA A 58 -25.88 -5.60 -50.65
CA ALA A 58 -26.76 -4.52 -51.08
C ALA A 58 -26.72 -3.18 -50.31
N SER A 59 -26.14 -2.25 -51.04
CA SER A 59 -26.32 -0.79 -51.03
C SER A 59 -27.79 -0.37 -51.20
N ASP A 60 -28.22 0.67 -50.50
CA ASP A 60 -29.27 1.55 -51.01
C ASP A 60 -28.96 3.01 -50.64
N GLU A 61 -28.99 3.84 -51.68
CA GLU A 61 -28.85 5.31 -51.67
C GLU A 61 -30.23 5.95 -51.58
N GLY A 62 -30.32 7.14 -50.97
CA GLY A 62 -31.41 8.09 -51.08
C GLY A 62 -31.91 8.60 -49.75
N ASP A 63 -32.01 9.81 -49.42
CA ASP A 63 -32.31 11.07 -50.05
C ASP A 63 -32.07 12.20 -49.04
N ALA A 64 -31.62 13.32 -49.53
CA ALA A 64 -31.55 14.59 -48.81
C ALA A 64 -32.95 15.18 -48.63
N ASP A 65 -33.21 15.72 -47.43
CA ASP A 65 -34.11 16.91 -47.35
C ASP A 65 -33.91 17.73 -46.07
N ASP A 66 -33.66 18.98 -46.32
CA ASP A 66 -34.12 20.24 -45.78
C ASP A 66 -33.89 20.64 -44.31
N GLY A 67 -33.21 21.74 -44.25
CA GLY A 67 -32.86 22.47 -43.04
C GLY A 67 -34.01 23.19 -42.37
N GLY A 68 -33.94 23.17 -41.05
CA GLY A 68 -34.58 24.14 -40.18
C GLY A 68 -33.64 24.50 -39.07
N PRO A 69 -33.45 25.79 -38.70
CA PRO A 69 -32.59 26.16 -37.58
C PRO A 69 -33.28 25.78 -36.28
N VAL A 70 -32.70 24.80 -35.57
CA VAL A 70 -33.08 24.51 -34.19
C VAL A 70 -32.23 25.40 -33.26
N ASP A 71 -33.00 26.17 -32.53
CA ASP A 71 -32.63 27.02 -31.42
C ASP A 71 -31.60 26.34 -30.50
N ALA A 72 -30.43 26.95 -30.43
CA ALA A 72 -29.39 26.53 -29.51
C ALA A 72 -29.77 26.98 -28.08
N GLY A 73 -30.57 26.13 -27.41
CA GLY A 73 -30.71 26.19 -25.98
C GLY A 73 -29.38 25.83 -25.36
N GLU A 74 -28.71 26.79 -24.73
CA GLU A 74 -27.58 26.64 -23.84
C GLU A 74 -27.98 25.73 -22.68
N GLU A 75 -27.86 24.41 -22.87
CA GLU A 75 -27.72 23.51 -21.73
C GLU A 75 -26.31 23.66 -21.21
N ALA A 76 -26.17 24.48 -20.16
CA ALA A 76 -25.03 24.45 -19.26
C ALA A 76 -24.99 23.05 -18.60
N GLY A 77 -24.54 22.07 -19.35
CA GLY A 77 -24.18 20.75 -18.87
C GLY A 77 -23.05 20.94 -17.85
N ARG A 78 -23.35 20.57 -16.62
CA ARG A 78 -22.41 20.49 -15.52
C ARG A 78 -21.33 19.47 -15.88
N ASP A 79 -20.21 19.94 -16.43
CA ASP A 79 -18.93 19.23 -16.44
C ASP A 79 -18.33 19.27 -15.02
N ALA A 80 -19.03 18.65 -14.10
CA ALA A 80 -18.54 18.46 -12.74
C ALA A 80 -18.25 16.98 -12.57
N ASP A 81 -17.09 16.51 -13.09
CA ASP A 81 -16.44 15.29 -12.61
C ASP A 81 -15.32 14.78 -13.54
N VAL A 82 -14.73 15.64 -14.35
CA VAL A 82 -13.43 15.30 -14.92
C VAL A 82 -12.39 15.81 -13.90
N PRO A 83 -11.70 14.93 -13.15
CA PRO A 83 -10.61 15.38 -12.29
C PRO A 83 -9.61 16.14 -13.18
N PRO A 84 -9.05 17.26 -12.69
CA PRO A 84 -8.05 18.00 -13.45
C PRO A 84 -6.91 17.06 -13.85
N PRO A 85 -6.28 17.28 -15.02
CA PRO A 85 -5.19 16.43 -15.45
C PRO A 85 -4.14 16.32 -14.36
N VAL A 86 -3.77 15.08 -14.04
CA VAL A 86 -2.76 14.79 -13.01
C VAL A 86 -1.40 15.21 -13.57
N GLU A 87 -0.99 16.42 -13.26
CA GLU A 87 0.34 16.92 -13.60
C GLU A 87 1.32 16.62 -12.45
N GLY A 88 2.60 16.48 -12.79
CA GLY A 88 3.67 16.27 -11.83
C GLY A 88 3.72 14.84 -11.25
N PRO A 89 4.19 14.68 -9.99
CA PRO A 89 4.57 13.35 -9.45
C PRO A 89 3.40 12.39 -9.20
N GLY A 90 2.16 12.82 -9.35
CA GLY A 90 0.97 11.95 -9.32
C GLY A 90 0.76 11.16 -10.63
N ALA A 91 1.30 11.64 -11.75
CA ALA A 91 1.34 10.93 -13.02
C ALA A 91 2.58 10.01 -13.09
N ALA A 92 2.60 9.09 -14.07
CA ALA A 92 3.75 8.24 -14.31
C ALA A 92 5.01 9.05 -14.64
N GLY A 93 6.15 8.62 -14.13
CA GLY A 93 7.44 9.23 -14.40
C GLY A 93 8.01 8.87 -15.77
N ALA A 94 9.26 9.27 -16.01
CA ALA A 94 9.92 9.14 -17.31
C ALA A 94 10.35 7.70 -17.66
N PHE A 95 10.45 6.81 -16.65
CA PHE A 95 10.86 5.43 -16.88
C PHE A 95 9.64 4.52 -17.08
N ALA A 96 9.75 3.57 -18.01
CA ALA A 96 8.94 2.36 -17.89
C ALA A 96 9.35 1.59 -16.62
N SER A 97 8.56 0.64 -16.18
CA SER A 97 8.92 -0.21 -15.05
C SER A 97 8.87 -1.68 -15.44
N THR A 98 9.88 -2.44 -15.04
CA THR A 98 9.78 -3.89 -14.99
C THR A 98 9.39 -4.32 -13.58
N HIS A 99 8.76 -5.48 -13.45
CA HIS A 99 8.52 -6.04 -12.14
C HIS A 99 8.79 -7.55 -12.14
N ALA A 100 9.38 -8.02 -11.07
CA ALA A 100 9.54 -9.45 -10.78
C ALA A 100 8.74 -9.79 -9.54
N ASP A 101 7.78 -10.68 -9.70
CA ASP A 101 6.93 -11.13 -8.59
C ASP A 101 7.48 -12.39 -7.93
N ALA A 102 7.02 -12.68 -6.71
CA ALA A 102 7.38 -13.87 -5.92
C ALA A 102 8.91 -14.04 -5.71
N VAL A 103 9.66 -12.93 -5.63
CA VAL A 103 11.08 -12.96 -5.31
C VAL A 103 11.26 -13.38 -3.85
N GLN A 104 12.06 -14.43 -3.62
CA GLN A 104 12.37 -14.93 -2.29
C GLN A 104 13.62 -14.26 -1.74
N ILE A 105 13.49 -13.63 -0.58
CA ILE A 105 14.55 -12.87 0.08
C ILE A 105 14.76 -13.47 1.47
N PRO A 106 16.00 -13.82 1.86
CA PRO A 106 16.28 -14.28 3.20
C PRO A 106 15.94 -13.21 4.25
N GLY A 107 15.02 -13.53 5.15
CA GLY A 107 14.70 -12.73 6.34
C GLY A 107 15.66 -12.99 7.50
N GLY A 108 15.31 -12.51 8.68
CA GLY A 108 16.07 -12.81 9.91
C GLY A 108 15.85 -14.25 10.39
N GLY A 109 16.91 -14.95 10.78
CA GLY A 109 16.82 -16.34 11.21
C GLY A 109 16.43 -17.29 10.09
N GLU A 110 15.36 -18.08 10.28
CA GLU A 110 14.80 -18.99 9.28
C GLU A 110 13.63 -18.38 8.48
N ARG A 111 13.37 -17.08 8.66
CA ARG A 111 12.28 -16.41 7.96
C ARG A 111 12.63 -16.17 6.50
N GLU A 112 11.63 -16.18 5.64
CA GLU A 112 11.73 -15.86 4.22
C GLU A 112 10.69 -14.80 3.88
N VAL A 113 11.11 -13.76 3.17
CA VAL A 113 10.26 -12.69 2.68
C VAL A 113 9.95 -12.94 1.21
N VAL A 114 8.68 -12.96 0.85
CA VAL A 114 8.24 -12.99 -0.54
C VAL A 114 7.94 -11.56 -0.99
N ALA A 115 8.59 -11.11 -2.04
CA ALA A 115 8.50 -9.74 -2.49
C ALA A 115 8.17 -9.60 -3.98
N THR A 116 7.62 -8.45 -4.36
CA THR A 116 7.61 -7.92 -5.72
C THR A 116 8.72 -6.88 -5.85
N VAL A 117 9.55 -6.99 -6.86
CA VAL A 117 10.64 -6.04 -7.14
C VAL A 117 10.31 -5.26 -8.40
N CYS A 118 10.13 -3.95 -8.26
CA CYS A 118 9.93 -3.04 -9.38
C CYS A 118 11.21 -2.25 -9.66
N THR A 119 11.62 -2.20 -10.93
CA THR A 119 12.84 -1.46 -11.29
C THR A 119 12.58 -0.49 -12.45
N PRO A 120 13.24 0.67 -12.46
CA PRO A 120 13.23 1.56 -13.62
C PRO A 120 13.72 0.84 -14.86
N SER A 121 13.09 1.11 -15.99
CA SER A 121 13.36 0.47 -17.27
C SER A 121 13.37 1.51 -18.39
N SER A 122 14.24 1.34 -19.37
CA SER A 122 14.11 1.96 -20.68
C SER A 122 13.62 0.90 -21.67
N ASP A 123 12.55 1.19 -22.42
CA ASP A 123 12.04 0.32 -23.49
C ASP A 123 11.64 -1.12 -23.06
N GLY A 124 11.21 -1.30 -21.80
CA GLY A 124 10.77 -2.59 -21.28
C GLY A 124 11.91 -3.53 -20.85
N GLY A 125 13.17 -3.11 -20.98
CA GLY A 125 14.37 -3.79 -20.46
C GLY A 125 14.90 -3.10 -19.20
N VAL A 126 15.62 -3.84 -18.36
CA VAL A 126 16.30 -3.27 -17.20
C VAL A 126 17.39 -2.31 -17.67
N THR A 127 17.22 -0.98 -17.43
CA THR A 127 18.25 0.00 -17.81
C THR A 127 19.36 0.06 -16.77
N THR A 128 20.60 -0.01 -17.22
CA THR A 128 21.79 0.25 -16.38
C THR A 128 22.34 1.66 -16.59
N GLU A 129 21.84 2.38 -17.60
CA GLU A 129 22.44 3.65 -18.06
C GLU A 129 22.03 4.85 -17.20
N ALA A 130 20.92 4.77 -16.47
CA ALA A 130 20.39 5.89 -15.69
C ALA A 130 20.59 5.78 -14.16
N GLY A 131 21.13 4.65 -13.67
CA GLY A 131 21.38 4.43 -12.23
C GLY A 131 22.74 4.98 -11.77
N PRO A 132 23.14 4.81 -10.51
CA PRO A 132 22.42 4.02 -9.50
C PRO A 132 21.16 4.71 -8.98
N PHE A 133 20.15 3.90 -8.61
CA PHE A 133 18.84 4.37 -8.16
C PHE A 133 18.68 4.27 -6.64
N PRO A 134 17.99 5.20 -5.99
CA PRO A 134 17.57 5.06 -4.60
C PRO A 134 16.67 3.83 -4.40
N LEU A 135 16.72 3.24 -3.21
CA LEU A 135 15.86 2.11 -2.82
C LEU A 135 14.67 2.58 -1.98
N VAL A 136 13.52 2.02 -2.27
CA VAL A 136 12.34 2.10 -1.41
C VAL A 136 11.91 0.69 -1.00
N VAL A 137 11.89 0.40 0.30
CA VAL A 137 11.26 -0.81 0.83
C VAL A 137 9.84 -0.46 1.23
N LEU A 138 8.86 -1.10 0.57
CA LEU A 138 7.44 -0.85 0.76
C LEU A 138 6.79 -2.01 1.51
N SER A 139 6.08 -1.69 2.59
CA SER A 139 5.46 -2.66 3.49
C SER A 139 3.93 -2.55 3.50
N PRO A 140 3.19 -3.67 3.43
CA PRO A 140 1.74 -3.70 3.38
C PRO A 140 1.10 -3.44 4.76
N GLY A 141 -0.23 -3.25 4.77
CA GLY A 141 -1.03 -3.22 5.98
C GLY A 141 -1.18 -4.60 6.64
N PHE A 142 -1.72 -4.62 7.85
CA PHE A 142 -2.04 -5.87 8.56
C PHE A 142 -3.07 -6.70 7.78
N GLY A 143 -2.75 -7.96 7.54
CA GLY A 143 -3.66 -8.89 6.85
C GLY A 143 -3.90 -8.59 5.36
N THR A 144 -3.17 -7.65 4.77
CA THR A 144 -3.20 -7.37 3.34
C THR A 144 -2.01 -8.01 2.63
N ASP A 145 -2.22 -8.45 1.40
CA ASP A 145 -1.15 -8.94 0.53
C ASP A 145 -0.44 -7.78 -0.17
N LYS A 146 0.84 -7.97 -0.48
CA LYS A 146 1.65 -6.99 -1.22
C LYS A 146 1.01 -6.55 -2.54
N SER A 147 0.29 -7.45 -3.23
CA SER A 147 -0.37 -7.13 -4.50
C SER A 147 -1.39 -5.98 -4.38
N SER A 148 -1.91 -5.73 -3.18
CA SER A 148 -2.78 -4.58 -2.91
C SER A 148 -2.08 -3.22 -3.01
N TYR A 149 -0.77 -3.19 -3.32
CA TYR A 149 0.05 -1.98 -3.46
C TYR A 149 0.91 -1.98 -4.73
N ASP A 150 0.60 -2.84 -5.68
CA ASP A 150 1.37 -2.99 -6.94
C ASP A 150 1.44 -1.69 -7.75
N SER A 151 0.37 -0.89 -7.72
CA SER A 151 0.34 0.39 -8.43
C SER A 151 1.40 1.38 -7.91
N TYR A 152 1.67 1.38 -6.62
CA TYR A 152 2.70 2.22 -6.02
C TYR A 152 4.11 1.73 -6.36
N CYS A 153 4.32 0.41 -6.34
CA CYS A 153 5.60 -0.19 -6.74
C CYS A 153 5.99 0.25 -8.15
N ARG A 154 5.08 0.09 -9.12
CA ARG A 154 5.29 0.50 -10.52
C ARG A 154 5.43 2.00 -10.67
N HIS A 155 4.61 2.77 -9.94
CA HIS A 155 4.65 4.22 -10.00
C HIS A 155 5.99 4.77 -9.50
N LEU A 156 6.47 4.31 -8.34
CA LEU A 156 7.78 4.72 -7.81
C LEU A 156 8.92 4.32 -8.74
N ALA A 157 8.86 3.11 -9.33
CA ALA A 157 9.86 2.70 -10.32
C ALA A 157 9.87 3.60 -11.55
N SER A 158 8.70 4.08 -12.01
CA SER A 158 8.63 5.03 -13.12
C SER A 158 9.31 6.37 -12.83
N TRP A 159 9.47 6.71 -11.56
CA TRP A 159 10.15 7.91 -11.07
C TRP A 159 11.63 7.70 -10.72
N GLY A 160 12.18 6.53 -11.03
CA GLY A 160 13.60 6.24 -10.87
C GLY A 160 13.96 5.69 -9.49
N PHE A 161 13.08 4.92 -8.86
CA PHE A 161 13.39 4.19 -7.62
C PHE A 161 13.45 2.69 -7.87
N LEU A 162 14.41 2.01 -7.24
CA LEU A 162 14.31 0.57 -7.01
C LEU A 162 13.29 0.36 -5.89
N VAL A 163 12.31 -0.50 -6.10
CA VAL A 163 11.28 -0.75 -5.10
C VAL A 163 11.21 -2.23 -4.76
N VAL A 164 11.26 -2.55 -3.48
CA VAL A 164 10.97 -3.89 -2.97
C VAL A 164 9.70 -3.82 -2.15
N LEU A 165 8.63 -4.33 -2.70
CA LEU A 165 7.32 -4.43 -2.05
C LEU A 165 7.21 -5.82 -1.44
N GLN A 166 7.28 -5.89 -0.10
CA GLN A 166 7.36 -7.16 0.63
C GLN A 166 5.99 -7.67 1.09
N ASN A 167 5.88 -9.00 1.26
CA ASN A 167 4.95 -9.60 2.21
C ASN A 167 5.69 -9.86 3.53
N TYR A 168 4.94 -9.96 4.62
CA TYR A 168 5.55 -10.30 5.89
C TYR A 168 5.93 -11.78 5.95
N SER A 169 7.09 -12.06 6.54
CA SER A 169 7.61 -13.41 6.74
C SER A 169 6.87 -14.19 7.83
N GLU A 170 6.08 -13.50 8.64
CA GLU A 170 5.35 -14.06 9.77
C GLU A 170 3.84 -13.96 9.54
N SER A 171 3.08 -14.95 10.02
CA SER A 171 1.62 -14.93 9.92
C SER A 171 1.03 -13.84 10.82
N SER A 172 -0.08 -13.23 10.39
CA SER A 172 -0.75 -12.11 11.06
C SER A 172 -1.05 -12.33 12.55
N PHE A 173 -1.21 -13.59 12.99
CA PHE A 173 -1.52 -13.92 14.39
C PHE A 173 -0.29 -14.18 15.28
N LYS A 174 0.91 -14.23 14.71
CA LYS A 174 2.15 -14.55 15.42
C LYS A 174 3.29 -13.59 15.15
N MET A 175 3.00 -12.49 14.43
CA MET A 175 4.03 -11.56 14.02
C MET A 175 4.61 -10.78 15.20
N VAL A 176 5.91 -10.59 15.15
CA VAL A 176 6.66 -9.73 16.06
C VAL A 176 7.12 -8.53 15.25
N HIS A 177 6.61 -7.35 15.55
CA HIS A 177 6.88 -6.15 14.74
C HIS A 177 8.36 -5.80 14.62
N ALA A 178 9.16 -6.08 15.64
CA ALA A 178 10.62 -5.93 15.58
C ALA A 178 11.26 -6.85 14.52
N HIS A 179 10.77 -8.09 14.38
CA HIS A 179 11.26 -9.00 13.36
C HIS A 179 10.95 -8.49 11.95
N LEU A 180 9.76 -7.86 11.75
CA LEU A 180 9.38 -7.27 10.47
C LEU A 180 10.32 -6.10 10.09
N ALA A 181 10.72 -5.30 11.08
CA ALA A 181 11.71 -4.25 10.87
C ALA A 181 13.11 -4.80 10.57
N GLU A 182 13.54 -5.89 11.23
CA GLU A 182 14.79 -6.59 10.90
C GLU A 182 14.76 -7.15 9.46
N ASP A 183 13.61 -7.66 9.01
CA ASP A 183 13.46 -8.18 7.65
C ASP A 183 13.61 -7.04 6.61
N VAL A 184 13.17 -5.82 6.90
CA VAL A 184 13.47 -4.64 6.06
C VAL A 184 14.99 -4.43 5.91
N SER A 185 15.77 -4.51 7.01
CA SER A 185 17.23 -4.43 6.95
C SER A 185 17.84 -5.56 6.10
N ARG A 186 17.28 -6.77 6.18
CA ARG A 186 17.71 -7.91 5.35
C ARG A 186 17.40 -7.72 3.86
N ILE A 187 16.27 -7.08 3.56
CA ILE A 187 15.94 -6.69 2.18
C ILE A 187 17.00 -5.72 1.64
N ILE A 188 17.39 -4.72 2.42
CA ILE A 188 18.43 -3.77 2.02
C ILE A 188 19.77 -4.49 1.79
N ASP A 189 20.15 -5.42 2.69
CA ASP A 189 21.34 -6.26 2.53
C ASP A 189 21.27 -7.10 1.25
N TRP A 190 20.12 -7.71 0.98
CA TRP A 190 19.92 -8.56 -0.19
C TRP A 190 20.03 -7.74 -1.49
N VAL A 191 19.38 -6.56 -1.59
CA VAL A 191 19.50 -5.70 -2.78
C VAL A 191 20.96 -5.28 -3.02
N ALA A 192 21.71 -4.99 -1.96
CA ALA A 192 23.13 -4.61 -2.02
C ALA A 192 24.05 -5.79 -2.35
N SER A 193 23.56 -7.02 -2.36
CA SER A 193 24.36 -8.23 -2.57
C SER A 193 24.33 -8.71 -4.02
N PRO A 194 25.41 -9.33 -4.54
CA PRO A 194 25.46 -9.85 -5.91
C PRO A 194 24.33 -10.81 -6.29
N PRO A 195 23.84 -11.72 -5.40
CA PRO A 195 22.74 -12.62 -5.74
C PRO A 195 21.44 -11.95 -6.17
N SER A 196 21.20 -10.69 -5.77
CA SER A 196 20.02 -9.94 -6.21
C SER A 196 20.03 -9.59 -7.70
N GLY A 197 21.23 -9.44 -8.28
CA GLY A 197 21.43 -8.84 -9.61
C GLY A 197 21.15 -7.33 -9.67
N LEU A 198 20.96 -6.68 -8.52
CA LEU A 198 20.58 -5.27 -8.40
C LEU A 198 21.68 -4.39 -7.80
N ALA A 199 22.74 -5.00 -7.23
CA ALA A 199 23.77 -4.29 -6.47
C ALA A 199 24.42 -3.14 -7.26
N ASP A 200 24.72 -3.34 -8.54
CA ASP A 200 25.34 -2.32 -9.41
C ASP A 200 24.36 -1.17 -9.78
N ARG A 201 23.08 -1.33 -9.47
CA ARG A 201 22.01 -0.36 -9.75
C ARG A 201 21.52 0.37 -8.50
N LEU A 202 21.92 -0.08 -7.33
CA LEU A 202 21.55 0.47 -6.05
C LEU A 202 22.44 1.64 -5.65
N ASP A 203 21.83 2.75 -5.24
CA ASP A 203 22.47 3.76 -4.40
C ASP A 203 22.19 3.46 -2.94
N VAL A 204 23.10 2.77 -2.27
CA VAL A 204 22.95 2.34 -0.87
C VAL A 204 22.90 3.50 0.13
N GLU A 205 23.36 4.69 -0.27
CA GLU A 205 23.29 5.89 0.56
C GLU A 205 21.93 6.57 0.50
N ARG A 206 21.03 6.12 -0.38
CA ARG A 206 19.71 6.70 -0.64
C ARG A 206 18.62 5.66 -0.49
N VAL A 207 18.36 5.25 0.75
CA VAL A 207 17.33 4.26 1.08
C VAL A 207 16.19 4.94 1.83
N ALA A 208 14.96 4.62 1.47
CA ALA A 208 13.77 4.99 2.21
C ALA A 208 12.90 3.78 2.52
N THR A 209 12.05 3.92 3.52
CA THR A 209 10.99 2.98 3.84
C THR A 209 9.64 3.64 3.70
N ALA A 210 8.67 2.90 3.19
CA ALA A 210 7.30 3.38 3.04
C ALA A 210 6.30 2.27 3.40
N GLY A 211 5.08 2.63 3.80
CA GLY A 211 4.07 1.61 4.04
C GLY A 211 2.76 2.13 4.58
N HIS A 212 1.74 1.28 4.46
CA HIS A 212 0.38 1.54 4.90
C HIS A 212 0.12 0.88 6.26
N SER A 213 -0.59 1.57 7.17
CA SER A 213 -1.05 0.97 8.43
C SER A 213 0.11 0.36 9.24
N LEU A 214 0.10 -0.95 9.50
CA LEU A 214 1.22 -1.70 10.08
C LEU A 214 2.52 -1.49 9.28
N GLY A 215 2.44 -1.41 7.96
CA GLY A 215 3.60 -1.13 7.10
C GLY A 215 4.24 0.22 7.37
N GLY A 216 3.44 1.22 7.71
CA GLY A 216 3.94 2.51 8.19
C GLY A 216 4.69 2.38 9.51
N LYS A 217 4.18 1.59 10.47
CA LYS A 217 4.88 1.26 11.71
C LYS A 217 6.20 0.53 11.46
N VAL A 218 6.17 -0.51 10.61
CA VAL A 218 7.38 -1.28 10.25
C VAL A 218 8.43 -0.36 9.61
N SER A 219 8.00 0.58 8.76
CA SER A 219 8.88 1.58 8.14
C SER A 219 9.55 2.49 9.17
N LEU A 220 8.80 2.94 10.18
CA LEU A 220 9.34 3.72 11.30
C LEU A 220 10.31 2.90 12.14
N LEU A 221 9.95 1.67 12.50
CA LEU A 221 10.82 0.78 13.28
C LEU A 221 12.12 0.48 12.53
N ALA A 222 12.06 0.18 11.24
CA ALA A 222 13.24 -0.05 10.41
C ALA A 222 14.20 1.15 10.43
N ALA A 223 13.68 2.37 10.35
CA ALA A 223 14.49 3.59 10.43
C ALA A 223 15.15 3.80 11.80
N THR A 224 14.60 3.22 12.86
CA THR A 224 15.26 3.28 14.21
C THR A 224 16.41 2.31 14.38
N ILE A 225 16.47 1.23 13.59
CA ILE A 225 17.48 0.17 13.72
C ILE A 225 18.49 0.15 12.58
N ASP A 226 18.16 0.69 11.41
CA ASP A 226 19.03 0.70 10.23
C ASP A 226 19.39 2.14 9.80
N PRO A 227 20.64 2.58 10.02
CA PRO A 227 21.07 3.95 9.71
C PRO A 227 21.15 4.24 8.19
N ARG A 228 21.01 3.23 7.34
CA ARG A 228 20.92 3.43 5.89
C ARG A 228 19.60 4.06 5.46
N VAL A 229 18.53 3.89 6.26
CA VAL A 229 17.25 4.55 6.00
C VAL A 229 17.39 6.05 6.23
N LYS A 230 17.12 6.85 5.18
CA LYS A 230 17.29 8.31 5.15
C LYS A 230 15.98 9.07 5.10
N ALA A 231 14.86 8.40 4.83
CA ALA A 231 13.53 9.02 4.80
C ALA A 231 12.45 7.96 5.07
N VAL A 232 11.34 8.37 5.68
CA VAL A 232 10.20 7.50 5.97
C VAL A 232 8.92 8.11 5.44
N VAL A 233 8.08 7.28 4.81
CA VAL A 233 6.74 7.63 4.35
C VAL A 233 5.71 6.71 5.01
N GLY A 234 4.78 7.27 5.77
CA GLY A 234 3.67 6.54 6.38
C GLY A 234 2.34 6.86 5.69
N TRP A 235 1.67 5.85 5.16
CA TRP A 235 0.30 5.96 4.66
C TRP A 235 -0.64 5.45 5.74
N ASP A 236 -1.30 6.36 6.41
CA ASP A 236 -2.16 6.13 7.58
C ASP A 236 -1.58 5.11 8.57
N PRO A 237 -0.34 5.36 9.05
CA PRO A 237 0.36 4.43 9.93
C PRO A 237 -0.42 4.18 11.22
N VAL A 238 -0.50 2.91 11.64
CA VAL A 238 -1.08 2.50 12.91
C VAL A 238 -0.01 1.83 13.77
N VAL A 239 0.33 2.47 14.88
CA VAL A 239 1.47 2.07 15.74
C VAL A 239 1.07 1.26 16.97
N GLY A 240 -0.14 0.71 17.00
CA GLY A 240 -0.60 -0.19 18.04
C GLY A 240 0.23 -1.46 18.19
N GLY A 241 0.01 -2.21 19.26
CA GLY A 241 0.62 -3.53 19.47
C GLY A 241 0.07 -4.59 18.51
N ALA A 242 0.73 -5.74 18.45
CA ALA A 242 0.16 -6.92 17.80
C ALA A 242 -1.15 -7.34 18.50
N PRO A 243 -2.07 -8.02 17.80
CA PRO A 243 -3.32 -8.48 18.40
C PRO A 243 -3.08 -9.27 19.70
N GLY A 244 -3.66 -8.80 20.81
CA GLY A 244 -3.52 -9.43 22.13
C GLY A 244 -2.23 -9.10 22.89
N SER A 245 -1.39 -8.20 22.38
CA SER A 245 -0.21 -7.68 23.09
C SER A 245 -0.46 -6.29 23.69
N GLU A 246 0.40 -5.88 24.62
CA GLU A 246 0.47 -4.48 25.04
C GLU A 246 0.92 -3.60 23.87
N PRO A 247 0.47 -2.33 23.80
CA PRO A 247 0.94 -1.41 22.79
C PRO A 247 2.47 -1.25 22.81
N ASP A 248 3.10 -1.34 21.65
CA ASP A 248 4.53 -1.05 21.53
C ASP A 248 4.78 0.46 21.78
N PRO A 249 5.98 0.83 22.23
CA PRO A 249 6.39 2.21 22.27
C PRO A 249 6.30 2.85 20.88
N LEU A 250 5.84 4.11 20.82
CA LEU A 250 5.79 4.86 19.58
C LEU A 250 7.21 5.04 19.02
N PRO A 251 7.51 4.56 17.80
CA PRO A 251 8.84 4.75 17.22
C PRO A 251 9.03 6.21 16.81
N VAL A 252 10.14 6.80 17.30
CA VAL A 252 10.54 8.16 16.95
C VAL A 252 11.77 8.10 16.07
N VAL A 253 11.67 8.67 14.87
CA VAL A 253 12.75 8.66 13.88
C VAL A 253 13.50 9.99 13.84
N ASP A 254 14.80 9.92 13.50
CA ASP A 254 15.70 11.07 13.36
C ASP A 254 15.95 11.45 11.89
N VAL A 255 15.10 10.94 10.98
CA VAL A 255 15.16 11.21 9.55
C VAL A 255 13.90 11.93 9.09
N PRO A 256 13.92 12.61 7.93
CA PRO A 256 12.74 13.22 7.34
C PRO A 256 11.55 12.25 7.29
N LEU A 257 10.38 12.75 7.66
CA LEU A 257 9.13 11.98 7.73
C LEU A 257 8.00 12.69 7.02
N VAL A 258 7.24 11.97 6.19
CA VAL A 258 5.90 12.38 5.79
C VAL A 258 4.88 11.31 6.19
N VAL A 259 3.77 11.76 6.78
CA VAL A 259 2.61 10.90 7.05
C VAL A 259 1.40 11.46 6.33
N LEU A 260 0.69 10.58 5.63
CA LEU A 260 -0.66 10.85 5.15
C LEU A 260 -1.62 10.12 6.10
N GLY A 261 -2.78 10.70 6.35
CA GLY A 261 -3.80 10.09 7.21
C GLY A 261 -5.19 10.55 6.81
N GLU A 262 -6.19 10.06 7.52
CA GLU A 262 -7.59 10.17 7.19
C GLU A 262 -8.41 10.77 8.35
N THR A 263 -9.72 10.98 8.15
CA THR A 263 -10.58 11.60 9.18
C THR A 263 -11.72 10.68 9.65
N THR A 264 -11.76 9.42 9.23
CA THR A 264 -12.95 8.58 9.36
C THR A 264 -12.79 7.45 10.40
N ASP A 265 -11.59 6.86 10.49
CA ASP A 265 -11.37 5.61 11.21
C ASP A 265 -10.68 5.74 12.59
N ALA A 266 -10.55 6.97 13.09
CA ALA A 266 -10.16 7.19 14.49
C ALA A 266 -11.22 6.74 15.51
N VAL A 267 -12.45 6.51 15.04
CA VAL A 267 -13.62 6.06 15.82
C VAL A 267 -13.98 4.62 15.46
N PRO A 268 -14.70 3.90 16.35
CA PRO A 268 -15.08 2.52 16.07
C PRO A 268 -15.89 2.35 14.78
N GLY A 269 -15.51 1.37 13.96
CA GLY A 269 -16.21 0.95 12.76
C GLY A 269 -17.37 -0.02 13.06
N PRO A 270 -17.91 -0.68 12.02
CA PRO A 270 -19.10 -1.54 12.11
C PRO A 270 -18.97 -2.69 13.14
N TYR A 271 -17.76 -3.13 13.41
CA TYR A 271 -17.50 -4.23 14.37
C TYR A 271 -16.97 -3.74 15.72
N GLY A 272 -17.08 -2.45 16.02
CA GLY A 272 -16.78 -1.88 17.32
C GLY A 272 -15.29 -1.59 17.59
N GLN A 273 -14.43 -1.72 16.57
CA GLN A 273 -13.01 -1.35 16.64
C GLN A 273 -12.72 -0.23 15.64
N ALA A 274 -11.85 0.69 16.03
CA ALA A 274 -11.31 1.70 15.13
C ALA A 274 -10.18 1.09 14.28
N CYS A 275 -10.15 1.35 12.98
CA CYS A 275 -9.06 0.88 12.12
C CYS A 275 -7.78 1.69 12.32
N ALA A 276 -7.92 3.00 12.60
CA ALA A 276 -6.81 3.90 12.89
C ALA A 276 -7.03 4.64 14.22
N PRO A 277 -6.95 3.94 15.39
CA PRO A 277 -7.35 4.50 16.69
C PRO A 277 -6.64 5.79 17.03
N ALA A 278 -7.37 6.79 17.54
CA ALA A 278 -6.77 8.01 18.05
C ALA A 278 -5.68 7.71 19.08
N GLY A 279 -4.55 8.40 18.98
CA GLY A 279 -3.36 8.18 19.81
C GLY A 279 -2.44 7.04 19.34
N GLN A 280 -2.84 6.27 18.31
CA GLN A 280 -2.04 5.22 17.69
C GLN A 280 -1.95 5.36 16.16
N ASN A 281 -2.48 6.43 15.60
CA ASN A 281 -2.53 6.70 14.16
C ASN A 281 -1.46 7.70 13.71
N PHE A 282 -1.56 8.15 12.48
CA PHE A 282 -0.66 9.10 11.84
C PHE A 282 -0.47 10.40 12.63
N GLN A 283 -1.49 10.88 13.37
CA GLN A 283 -1.39 12.09 14.20
C GLN A 283 -0.41 11.87 15.36
N ALA A 284 -0.54 10.75 16.08
CA ALA A 284 0.40 10.42 17.15
C ALA A 284 1.83 10.26 16.63
N VAL A 285 1.99 9.68 15.43
CA VAL A 285 3.30 9.57 14.76
C VAL A 285 3.87 10.94 14.45
N PHE A 286 3.06 11.84 13.85
CA PHE A 286 3.50 13.20 13.55
C PHE A 286 3.80 13.99 14.81
N ASP A 287 2.97 13.90 15.86
CA ASP A 287 3.18 14.63 17.12
C ASP A 287 4.51 14.27 17.79
N ALA A 288 4.90 13.01 17.70
CA ALA A 288 6.17 12.51 18.22
C ALA A 288 7.38 12.73 17.29
N ALA A 289 7.14 13.00 16.01
CA ALA A 289 8.20 13.13 15.01
C ALA A 289 9.13 14.29 15.28
N LYS A 290 10.42 14.11 14.99
CA LYS A 290 11.40 15.18 14.92
C LYS A 290 11.34 15.90 13.56
N PRO A 291 11.74 17.19 13.48
CA PRO A 291 11.87 17.88 12.20
C PRO A 291 12.97 17.27 11.31
N PRO A 292 12.83 17.33 9.97
CA PRO A 292 11.67 17.81 9.26
C PRO A 292 10.56 16.76 9.16
N ALA A 293 9.31 17.16 9.38
CA ALA A 293 8.16 16.29 9.25
C ALA A 293 6.97 16.99 8.61
N ILE A 294 6.21 16.26 7.80
CA ILE A 294 5.00 16.73 7.13
C ILE A 294 3.85 15.77 7.45
N GLN A 295 2.69 16.33 7.80
CA GLN A 295 1.43 15.59 7.90
C GLN A 295 0.45 16.11 6.85
N VAL A 296 -0.17 15.21 6.12
CA VAL A 296 -1.27 15.49 5.18
C VAL A 296 -2.48 14.68 5.62
N THR A 297 -3.49 15.36 6.16
CA THR A 297 -4.74 14.72 6.58
C THR A 297 -5.77 14.82 5.46
N VAL A 298 -6.24 13.71 4.94
CA VAL A 298 -7.19 13.64 3.82
C VAL A 298 -8.62 13.62 4.36
N ALA A 299 -9.38 14.68 4.07
CA ALA A 299 -10.75 14.80 4.52
C ALA A 299 -11.64 13.73 3.89
N GLY A 300 -12.45 13.03 4.70
CA GLY A 300 -13.39 12.02 4.24
C GLY A 300 -12.79 10.73 3.68
N ALA A 301 -11.46 10.58 3.67
CA ALA A 301 -10.85 9.28 3.39
C ALA A 301 -11.06 8.33 4.56
N ASN A 302 -10.98 7.04 4.30
CA ASN A 302 -10.95 5.98 5.30
C ASN A 302 -9.62 5.22 5.27
N HIS A 303 -9.38 4.39 6.27
CA HIS A 303 -8.14 3.63 6.43
C HIS A 303 -7.77 2.77 5.21
N MET A 304 -8.76 2.25 4.48
CA MET A 304 -8.52 1.36 3.34
C MET A 304 -8.42 2.08 1.99
N ALA A 305 -8.52 3.42 1.96
CA ALA A 305 -8.41 4.19 0.71
C ALA A 305 -7.03 4.11 0.02
N TRP A 306 -6.03 3.61 0.72
CA TRP A 306 -4.64 3.43 0.23
C TRP A 306 -4.41 2.13 -0.52
N VAL A 307 -5.29 1.12 -0.41
CA VAL A 307 -5.14 -0.14 -1.15
C VAL A 307 -5.61 0.00 -2.60
N ASP A 308 -4.99 -0.73 -3.51
CA ASP A 308 -5.31 -0.66 -4.95
C ASP A 308 -6.73 -1.17 -5.25
N ASP A 309 -7.16 -2.21 -4.55
CA ASP A 309 -8.51 -2.74 -4.64
C ASP A 309 -9.22 -2.51 -3.29
N PRO A 310 -10.27 -1.66 -3.26
CA PRO A 310 -11.06 -1.44 -2.05
C PRO A 310 -11.85 -2.67 -1.61
N ASP A 311 -12.09 -3.64 -2.48
CA ASP A 311 -12.72 -4.93 -2.17
C ASP A 311 -11.70 -5.96 -1.65
N CYS A 312 -10.81 -5.54 -0.75
CA CYS A 312 -9.74 -6.38 -0.20
C CYS A 312 -10.23 -7.44 0.81
N GLY A 313 -11.51 -7.71 0.87
CA GLY A 313 -12.13 -8.71 1.75
C GLY A 313 -12.32 -8.22 3.19
N LEU A 314 -12.14 -9.10 4.19
CA LEU A 314 -12.41 -8.79 5.60
C LEU A 314 -11.71 -7.52 6.12
N PRO A 315 -10.43 -7.23 5.81
CA PRO A 315 -9.80 -5.98 6.25
C PRO A 315 -10.54 -4.73 5.80
N CYS A 316 -11.10 -4.73 4.58
CA CYS A 316 -11.86 -3.60 4.06
C CYS A 316 -13.25 -3.45 4.71
N LEU A 317 -13.84 -4.55 5.20
CA LEU A 317 -15.19 -4.53 5.79
C LEU A 317 -15.22 -4.02 7.24
N VAL A 318 -14.08 -4.02 7.94
CA VAL A 318 -14.04 -3.66 9.37
C VAL A 318 -13.89 -2.17 9.61
N CYS A 319 -13.43 -1.42 8.60
CA CYS A 319 -13.25 0.03 8.65
C CYS A 319 -14.55 0.77 8.28
N ASN A 320 -14.63 2.04 8.64
CA ASN A 320 -15.77 2.87 8.26
C ASN A 320 -15.71 3.20 6.76
N GLU A 321 -16.85 3.50 6.16
CA GLU A 321 -16.91 3.96 4.77
C GLU A 321 -16.38 5.39 4.67
N GLY A 322 -15.50 5.63 3.71
CA GLY A 322 -15.04 6.96 3.34
C GLY A 322 -16.01 7.66 2.38
N THR A 323 -15.93 8.98 2.32
CA THR A 323 -16.70 9.81 1.37
C THR A 323 -15.86 10.36 0.23
N THR A 324 -14.54 10.28 0.36
CA THR A 324 -13.59 10.73 -0.67
C THR A 324 -13.24 9.58 -1.60
N ASP A 325 -13.17 9.87 -2.90
CA ASP A 325 -12.80 8.88 -3.92
C ASP A 325 -11.42 8.26 -3.61
N PRO A 326 -11.33 6.94 -3.39
CA PRO A 326 -10.06 6.26 -3.14
C PRO A 326 -9.05 6.41 -4.28
N ALA A 327 -9.49 6.58 -5.53
CA ALA A 327 -8.58 6.81 -6.65
C ALA A 327 -7.85 8.15 -6.51
N TRP A 328 -8.55 9.20 -6.03
CA TRP A 328 -7.94 10.48 -5.72
C TRP A 328 -6.96 10.38 -4.53
N VAL A 329 -7.32 9.65 -3.46
CA VAL A 329 -6.42 9.40 -2.31
C VAL A 329 -5.13 8.73 -2.78
N ARG A 330 -5.24 7.69 -3.60
CA ARG A 330 -4.07 6.98 -4.17
C ARG A 330 -3.22 7.88 -5.07
N MET A 331 -3.85 8.75 -5.88
CA MET A 331 -3.14 9.72 -6.71
C MET A 331 -2.38 10.74 -5.83
N LEU A 332 -3.03 11.31 -4.82
CA LEU A 332 -2.40 12.23 -3.86
C LEU A 332 -1.23 11.55 -3.15
N THR A 333 -1.40 10.31 -2.73
CA THR A 333 -0.38 9.52 -2.04
C THR A 333 0.83 9.28 -2.93
N ARG A 334 0.64 8.88 -4.19
CA ARG A 334 1.72 8.75 -5.17
C ARG A 334 2.46 10.07 -5.37
N ARG A 335 1.70 11.16 -5.56
CA ARG A 335 2.25 12.52 -5.73
C ARG A 335 3.12 12.92 -4.54
N THR A 336 2.58 12.82 -3.34
CA THR A 336 3.28 13.23 -2.11
C THR A 336 4.48 12.33 -1.82
N THR A 337 4.35 11.00 -2.02
CA THR A 337 5.44 10.06 -1.81
C THR A 337 6.61 10.32 -2.75
N VAL A 338 6.36 10.44 -4.06
CA VAL A 338 7.42 10.73 -5.04
C VAL A 338 8.07 12.08 -4.74
N ALA A 339 7.26 13.12 -4.49
CA ALA A 339 7.78 14.45 -4.20
C ALA A 339 8.69 14.42 -2.95
N PHE A 340 8.24 13.78 -1.88
CA PHE A 340 8.99 13.67 -0.64
C PHE A 340 10.31 12.90 -0.83
N LEU A 341 10.28 11.75 -1.48
CA LEU A 341 11.46 10.93 -1.72
C LEU A 341 12.46 11.63 -2.64
N ARG A 342 12.01 12.28 -3.71
CA ARG A 342 12.90 13.06 -4.58
C ARG A 342 13.53 14.24 -3.84
N ARG A 343 12.74 14.94 -3.04
CA ARG A 343 13.23 16.09 -2.25
C ARG A 343 14.33 15.68 -1.28
N HIS A 344 14.10 14.60 -0.52
CA HIS A 344 14.99 14.22 0.58
C HIS A 344 16.10 13.24 0.19
N LEU A 345 15.91 12.40 -0.82
CA LEU A 345 16.94 11.48 -1.27
C LEU A 345 17.78 12.04 -2.44
N LEU A 346 17.18 12.88 -3.30
CA LEU A 346 17.83 13.38 -4.51
C LEU A 346 18.11 14.88 -4.46
N GLY A 347 17.61 15.60 -3.44
CA GLY A 347 17.80 17.05 -3.32
C GLY A 347 16.98 17.88 -4.30
N ASP A 348 15.95 17.30 -4.92
CA ASP A 348 15.12 17.93 -5.94
C ASP A 348 14.17 18.98 -5.30
N ALA A 349 14.58 20.25 -5.37
CA ALA A 349 13.84 21.34 -4.75
C ALA A 349 12.52 21.69 -5.48
N GLU A 350 12.35 21.28 -6.73
CA GLU A 350 11.10 21.52 -7.48
C GLU A 350 9.93 20.76 -6.85
N MET A 351 10.23 19.68 -6.13
CA MET A 351 9.23 18.87 -5.42
C MET A 351 8.57 19.61 -4.24
N ASP A 352 9.16 20.69 -3.75
CA ASP A 352 8.55 21.51 -2.68
C ASP A 352 7.17 22.07 -3.09
N ALA A 353 6.91 22.25 -4.39
CA ALA A 353 5.60 22.64 -4.91
C ALA A 353 4.48 21.67 -4.53
N PHE A 354 4.79 20.39 -4.36
CA PHE A 354 3.85 19.31 -4.06
C PHE A 354 3.84 18.89 -2.58
N LEU A 355 4.74 19.44 -1.76
CA LEU A 355 4.88 19.10 -0.34
C LEU A 355 4.35 20.21 0.59
N THR A 356 4.64 21.47 0.26
CA THR A 356 4.24 22.64 1.05
C THR A 356 3.87 23.83 0.17
N GLY A 357 4.05 23.71 -1.16
CA GLY A 357 3.82 24.77 -2.14
C GLY A 357 2.43 24.75 -2.76
N GLU A 358 2.31 25.37 -3.92
CA GLU A 358 1.04 25.73 -4.53
C GLU A 358 0.11 24.54 -4.83
N ALA A 359 0.66 23.39 -5.22
CA ALA A 359 -0.16 22.24 -5.55
C ALA A 359 -0.88 21.65 -4.32
N LEU A 360 -0.19 21.55 -3.18
CA LEU A 360 -0.79 21.07 -1.93
C LEU A 360 -1.68 22.13 -1.30
N GLN A 361 -1.30 23.42 -1.38
CA GLN A 361 -2.12 24.55 -0.93
C GLN A 361 -3.45 24.64 -1.70
N ALA A 362 -3.47 24.32 -2.98
CA ALA A 362 -4.71 24.25 -3.76
C ALA A 362 -5.66 23.15 -3.26
N ASP A 363 -5.12 21.98 -2.87
CA ASP A 363 -5.92 20.92 -2.26
C ASP A 363 -6.45 21.33 -0.87
N GLU A 364 -5.65 22.06 -0.09
CA GLU A 364 -6.05 22.57 1.22
C GLU A 364 -7.13 23.66 1.08
N ALA A 365 -6.95 24.60 0.15
CA ALA A 365 -7.94 25.63 -0.13
C ALA A 365 -9.28 25.05 -0.63
N ALA A 366 -9.25 23.91 -1.31
CA ALA A 366 -10.44 23.15 -1.72
C ALA A 366 -11.06 22.33 -0.57
N GLY A 367 -10.48 22.35 0.63
CA GLY A 367 -10.95 21.60 1.80
C GLY A 367 -10.73 20.07 1.70
N ARG A 368 -9.91 19.62 0.74
CA ARG A 368 -9.64 18.20 0.52
C ARG A 368 -8.60 17.64 1.48
N VAL A 369 -7.66 18.48 1.91
CA VAL A 369 -6.62 18.12 2.87
C VAL A 369 -6.44 19.17 3.95
N GLN A 370 -5.81 18.80 5.05
CA GLN A 370 -5.19 19.68 6.03
C GLN A 370 -3.72 19.33 6.13
N VAL A 371 -2.86 20.34 6.19
CA VAL A 371 -1.40 20.17 6.21
C VAL A 371 -0.81 20.72 7.49
N ALA A 372 0.05 19.93 8.13
CA ALA A 372 0.87 20.39 9.25
C ALA A 372 2.34 20.08 8.98
N THR A 373 3.24 20.96 9.40
CA THR A 373 4.68 20.82 9.15
C THR A 373 5.49 21.07 10.40
N LYS A 374 6.61 20.36 10.52
CA LYS A 374 7.72 20.63 11.44
C LYS A 374 8.95 20.88 10.56
N PRO A 375 9.34 22.15 10.35
CA PRO A 375 10.44 22.51 9.45
C PRO A 375 11.83 22.10 9.96
#